data_9ca10bf5d08c63eb22ae2ab1647d2ae5
#
_entry.id   9ca10bf5d08c63eb22ae2ab1647d2ae5
#
_cell.length_a   1.000
_cell.length_b   1.000
_cell.length_c   1.000
_cell.angle_alpha   90.00
_cell.angle_beta   90.00
_cell.angle_gamma   90.00
#
_symmetry.space_group_name_H-M   'P 1'
#
loop_
_entity.id
_entity.type
_entity.pdbx_description
1 polymer ?
#
loop_
_entity_poly.entity_id
_entity_poly.type
_entity_poly.pdbx_seq_one_letter_code
_entity_poly.pdbx_strand_id
1 'polypeptide(L)'
;MNNVAAVVVTYNRRQLLNENLTCLLAQSRPVDIIVIDNASTDGTFESLGELIDSGRINYYNTGSNLGGAGGFSFGIERAVELGYDYVWVMDDDCMPRADALERLLAAGERLGNYGFLCSKVLWKDGSICTMNVPRRTLTKPLKDFSDGEKRVVMASFVSLFLRAEVVREEGLPIREFFIWTDDWEYTRRISKKYPCYLVGSSVAVHKSQSNIGANIASDSADRLQRFFYLYRNDVYLYRREGVKGFLYECFRLTAHFFRILLKAPDNKGKRIAIMLRGTRAGLGFKPPVRYVEDK
;
A
#
# COMPACT_ATOMS: atom_id res chain seq x y z
N MET A 1 -8.02 -20.93 -15.96
CA MET A 1 -7.34 -19.62 -16.11
C MET A 1 -7.32 -19.01 -14.72
N ASN A 2 -6.19 -18.45 -14.30
CA ASN A 2 -6.10 -17.78 -13.00
C ASN A 2 -6.97 -16.54 -13.00
N ASN A 3 -7.91 -16.45 -12.07
CA ASN A 3 -8.88 -15.35 -11.95
C ASN A 3 -8.27 -14.24 -11.08
N VAL A 4 -8.05 -13.05 -11.65
CA VAL A 4 -7.37 -11.92 -10.97
C VAL A 4 -8.32 -10.75 -10.82
N ALA A 5 -8.43 -10.19 -9.60
CA ALA A 5 -9.05 -8.90 -9.35
C ALA A 5 -7.99 -7.82 -9.11
N ALA A 6 -8.03 -6.74 -9.88
CA ALA A 6 -7.31 -5.51 -9.55
C ALA A 6 -8.18 -4.66 -8.60
N VAL A 7 -7.70 -4.47 -7.38
CA VAL A 7 -8.36 -3.63 -6.37
C VAL A 7 -7.72 -2.24 -6.37
N VAL A 8 -8.50 -1.23 -6.72
CA VAL A 8 -8.07 0.17 -6.76
C VAL A 8 -8.80 0.96 -5.68
N VAL A 9 -8.06 1.61 -4.80
CA VAL A 9 -8.63 2.47 -3.75
C VAL A 9 -8.50 3.93 -4.16
N THR A 10 -9.60 4.68 -4.06
CA THR A 10 -9.64 6.10 -4.43
C THR A 10 -10.34 6.97 -3.39
N TYR A 11 -9.97 8.25 -3.36
CA TYR A 11 -10.66 9.29 -2.60
C TYR A 11 -10.39 10.67 -3.20
N ASN A 12 -11.41 11.28 -3.84
CA ASN A 12 -11.33 12.62 -4.44
C ASN A 12 -10.16 12.78 -5.42
N ARG A 13 -9.97 11.80 -6.32
CA ARG A 13 -8.91 11.78 -7.34
C ARG A 13 -9.40 11.29 -8.69
N ARG A 14 -10.57 11.76 -9.12
CA ARG A 14 -11.26 11.33 -10.34
C ARG A 14 -10.35 11.20 -11.57
N GLN A 15 -9.50 12.19 -11.84
CA GLN A 15 -8.64 12.17 -13.04
C GLN A 15 -7.60 11.04 -12.98
N LEU A 16 -6.92 10.88 -11.85
CA LEU A 16 -5.91 9.84 -11.67
C LEU A 16 -6.54 8.45 -11.72
N LEU A 17 -7.70 8.27 -11.10
CA LEU A 17 -8.45 7.03 -11.18
C LEU A 17 -8.79 6.66 -12.64
N ASN A 18 -9.30 7.58 -13.44
CA ASN A 18 -9.62 7.33 -14.85
C ASN A 18 -8.39 6.93 -15.67
N GLU A 19 -7.22 7.55 -15.40
CA GLU A 19 -5.96 7.15 -16.02
C GLU A 19 -5.52 5.75 -15.57
N ASN A 20 -5.64 5.42 -14.29
CA ASN A 20 -5.34 4.09 -13.77
C ASN A 20 -6.23 3.03 -14.41
N LEU A 21 -7.55 3.25 -14.46
CA LEU A 21 -8.50 2.34 -15.10
C LEU A 21 -8.18 2.12 -16.58
N THR A 22 -7.78 3.17 -17.30
CA THR A 22 -7.31 3.05 -18.69
C THR A 22 -6.12 2.10 -18.80
N CYS A 23 -5.14 2.20 -17.88
CA CYS A 23 -3.99 1.29 -17.86
C CYS A 23 -4.38 -0.16 -17.53
N LEU A 24 -5.35 -0.34 -16.61
CA LEU A 24 -5.84 -1.67 -16.23
C LEU A 24 -6.63 -2.34 -17.34
N LEU A 25 -7.48 -1.58 -18.03
CA LEU A 25 -8.25 -2.07 -19.17
C LEU A 25 -7.38 -2.41 -20.40
N ALA A 26 -6.17 -1.85 -20.47
CA ALA A 26 -5.17 -2.09 -21.51
C ALA A 26 -4.15 -3.18 -21.17
N GLN A 27 -4.33 -3.93 -20.08
CA GLN A 27 -3.39 -5.01 -19.72
C GLN A 27 -3.41 -6.13 -20.78
N SER A 28 -2.22 -6.68 -21.09
CA SER A 28 -2.06 -7.83 -22.03
C SER A 28 -2.76 -9.09 -21.54
N ARG A 29 -2.94 -9.21 -20.21
CA ARG A 29 -3.75 -10.25 -19.56
C ARG A 29 -5.01 -9.60 -19.00
N PRO A 30 -6.21 -10.05 -19.38
CA PRO A 30 -7.46 -9.53 -18.83
C PRO A 30 -7.48 -9.61 -17.30
N VAL A 31 -8.03 -8.58 -16.68
CA VAL A 31 -8.17 -8.45 -15.22
C VAL A 31 -9.52 -7.84 -14.91
N ASP A 32 -10.22 -8.39 -13.93
CA ASP A 32 -11.42 -7.79 -13.39
C ASP A 32 -11.07 -6.65 -12.44
N ILE A 33 -11.81 -5.56 -12.48
CA ILE A 33 -11.46 -4.35 -11.74
C ILE A 33 -12.49 -4.12 -10.63
N ILE A 34 -12.02 -3.96 -9.41
CA ILE A 34 -12.79 -3.59 -8.23
C ILE A 34 -12.34 -2.21 -7.78
N VAL A 35 -13.22 -1.22 -7.90
CA VAL A 35 -12.97 0.15 -7.42
C VAL A 35 -13.59 0.32 -6.05
N ILE A 36 -12.76 0.71 -5.08
CA ILE A 36 -13.18 1.06 -3.72
C ILE A 36 -13.09 2.57 -3.57
N ASP A 37 -14.23 3.21 -3.55
CA ASP A 37 -14.35 4.66 -3.38
C ASP A 37 -14.62 5.00 -1.91
N ASN A 38 -13.68 5.66 -1.28
CA ASN A 38 -13.77 6.12 0.11
C ASN A 38 -14.72 7.33 0.29
N ALA A 39 -15.89 7.29 -0.36
CA ALA A 39 -16.89 8.34 -0.37
C ALA A 39 -16.40 9.66 -0.99
N SER A 40 -15.93 9.59 -2.23
CA SER A 40 -15.54 10.77 -3.02
C SER A 40 -16.73 11.69 -3.28
N THR A 41 -16.44 12.98 -3.38
CA THR A 41 -17.41 14.07 -3.64
C THR A 41 -17.05 14.93 -4.85
N ASP A 42 -16.07 14.49 -5.64
CA ASP A 42 -15.51 15.22 -6.79
C ASP A 42 -16.10 14.79 -8.14
N GLY A 43 -17.24 14.05 -8.14
CA GLY A 43 -17.86 13.49 -9.34
C GLY A 43 -17.18 12.21 -9.82
N THR A 44 -16.48 11.50 -8.93
CA THR A 44 -15.85 10.20 -9.24
C THR A 44 -16.89 9.18 -9.70
N PHE A 45 -17.99 8.98 -8.97
CA PHE A 45 -19.03 8.02 -9.32
C PHE A 45 -19.63 8.30 -10.70
N GLU A 46 -20.02 9.55 -10.96
CA GLU A 46 -20.62 9.98 -12.22
C GLU A 46 -19.66 9.73 -13.40
N SER A 47 -18.35 9.93 -13.20
CA SER A 47 -17.35 9.72 -14.25
C SER A 47 -17.14 8.24 -14.62
N LEU A 48 -17.60 7.31 -13.78
CA LEU A 48 -17.46 5.87 -13.98
C LEU A 48 -18.73 5.20 -14.50
N GLY A 49 -19.82 5.96 -14.71
CA GLY A 49 -21.14 5.41 -15.05
C GLY A 49 -21.11 4.40 -16.19
N GLU A 50 -20.51 4.73 -17.34
CA GLU A 50 -20.41 3.83 -18.48
C GLU A 50 -19.66 2.51 -18.17
N LEU A 51 -18.61 2.57 -17.36
CA LEU A 51 -17.84 1.38 -16.97
C LEU A 51 -18.61 0.52 -15.97
N ILE A 52 -19.39 1.13 -15.10
CA ILE A 52 -20.25 0.43 -14.13
C ILE A 52 -21.41 -0.23 -14.88
N ASP A 53 -22.13 0.51 -15.71
CA ASP A 53 -23.31 0.05 -16.43
C ASP A 53 -22.97 -1.08 -17.43
N SER A 54 -21.79 -1.01 -18.03
CA SER A 54 -21.28 -2.07 -18.92
C SER A 54 -20.70 -3.29 -18.21
N GLY A 55 -20.64 -3.27 -16.85
CA GLY A 55 -20.05 -4.34 -16.06
C GLY A 55 -18.53 -4.49 -16.19
N ARG A 56 -17.84 -3.46 -16.74
CA ARG A 56 -16.37 -3.45 -16.90
C ARG A 56 -15.63 -3.30 -15.59
N ILE A 57 -16.28 -2.71 -14.58
CA ILE A 57 -15.75 -2.54 -13.24
C ILE A 57 -16.82 -2.88 -12.20
N ASN A 58 -16.39 -3.42 -11.05
CA ASN A 58 -17.20 -3.54 -9.84
C ASN A 58 -16.91 -2.34 -8.94
N TYR A 59 -17.89 -1.48 -8.73
CA TYR A 59 -17.75 -0.27 -7.92
C TYR A 59 -18.38 -0.43 -6.54
N TYR A 60 -17.63 -0.05 -5.50
CA TYR A 60 -18.09 -0.04 -4.12
C TYR A 60 -17.80 1.30 -3.46
N ASN A 61 -18.85 1.98 -2.98
CA ASN A 61 -18.72 3.16 -2.14
C ASN A 61 -18.76 2.75 -0.67
N THR A 62 -17.75 3.16 0.10
CA THR A 62 -17.64 2.79 1.52
C THR A 62 -18.55 3.62 2.44
N GLY A 63 -19.26 4.62 1.91
CA GLY A 63 -20.14 5.52 2.66
C GLY A 63 -19.45 6.53 3.56
N SER A 64 -18.15 6.36 3.80
CA SER A 64 -17.30 7.28 4.56
C SER A 64 -15.84 7.07 4.22
N ASN A 65 -14.98 8.07 4.49
CA ASN A 65 -13.53 7.92 4.27
C ASN A 65 -12.92 7.01 5.35
N LEU A 66 -12.65 5.75 4.98
CA LEU A 66 -12.01 4.74 5.83
C LEU A 66 -10.47 4.87 5.87
N GLY A 67 -9.89 5.83 5.12
CA GLY A 67 -8.46 5.91 4.86
C GLY A 67 -7.98 4.83 3.88
N GLY A 68 -6.72 4.90 3.46
CA GLY A 68 -6.13 3.89 2.57
C GLY A 68 -6.20 2.48 3.19
N ALA A 69 -5.81 2.35 4.45
CA ALA A 69 -5.83 1.07 5.15
C ALA A 69 -7.22 0.39 5.17
N GLY A 70 -8.28 1.17 5.44
CA GLY A 70 -9.65 0.67 5.44
C GLY A 70 -10.13 0.31 4.04
N GLY A 71 -9.81 1.14 3.04
CA GLY A 71 -10.16 0.87 1.64
C GLY A 71 -9.51 -0.40 1.11
N PHE A 72 -8.21 -0.59 1.33
CA PHE A 72 -7.50 -1.81 0.93
C PHE A 72 -8.01 -3.04 1.67
N SER A 73 -8.24 -2.95 2.99
CA SER A 73 -8.82 -4.05 3.77
C SER A 73 -10.17 -4.49 3.19
N PHE A 74 -11.07 -3.53 2.91
CA PHE A 74 -12.37 -3.79 2.33
C PHE A 74 -12.28 -4.38 0.92
N GLY A 75 -11.43 -3.81 0.05
CA GLY A 75 -11.32 -4.26 -1.33
C GLY A 75 -10.68 -5.65 -1.47
N ILE A 76 -9.66 -5.97 -0.66
CA ILE A 76 -9.06 -7.31 -0.62
C ILE A 76 -10.09 -8.34 -0.12
N GLU A 77 -10.84 -8.02 0.93
CA GLU A 77 -11.93 -8.86 1.46
C GLU A 77 -12.94 -9.17 0.35
N ARG A 78 -13.45 -8.13 -0.36
CA ARG A 78 -14.39 -8.30 -1.46
C ARG A 78 -13.86 -9.17 -2.59
N ALA A 79 -12.59 -8.98 -3.00
CA ALA A 79 -11.99 -9.81 -4.03
C ALA A 79 -11.95 -11.29 -3.62
N VAL A 80 -11.55 -11.60 -2.39
CA VAL A 80 -11.48 -12.98 -1.89
C VAL A 80 -12.88 -13.60 -1.72
N GLU A 81 -13.87 -12.82 -1.24
CA GLU A 81 -15.28 -13.28 -1.12
C GLU A 81 -15.93 -13.57 -2.47
N LEU A 82 -15.55 -12.84 -3.53
CA LEU A 82 -16.00 -13.05 -4.90
C LEU A 82 -15.32 -14.25 -5.58
N GLY A 83 -14.38 -14.90 -4.89
CA GLY A 83 -13.73 -16.14 -5.37
C GLY A 83 -12.57 -15.93 -6.32
N TYR A 84 -11.95 -14.75 -6.34
CA TYR A 84 -10.72 -14.53 -7.12
C TYR A 84 -9.55 -15.31 -6.52
N ASP A 85 -8.70 -15.89 -7.38
CA ASP A 85 -7.49 -16.61 -6.99
C ASP A 85 -6.37 -15.66 -6.59
N TYR A 86 -6.33 -14.48 -7.23
CA TYR A 86 -5.32 -13.46 -7.01
C TYR A 86 -5.95 -12.07 -6.85
N VAL A 87 -5.32 -11.26 -6.00
CA VAL A 87 -5.69 -9.87 -5.75
C VAL A 87 -4.50 -8.96 -6.05
N TRP A 88 -4.66 -8.07 -7.02
CA TRP A 88 -3.64 -7.08 -7.40
C TRP A 88 -4.06 -5.70 -6.89
N VAL A 89 -3.42 -5.23 -5.81
CA VAL A 89 -3.83 -4.00 -5.12
C VAL A 89 -2.97 -2.80 -5.52
N MET A 90 -3.61 -1.64 -5.65
CA MET A 90 -2.93 -0.39 -5.99
C MET A 90 -3.75 0.85 -5.61
N ASP A 91 -3.04 1.99 -5.45
CA ASP A 91 -3.65 3.31 -5.35
C ASP A 91 -4.14 3.80 -6.73
N ASP A 92 -5.04 4.77 -6.73
CA ASP A 92 -5.62 5.41 -7.93
C ASP A 92 -4.60 6.17 -8.80
N ASP A 93 -3.42 6.48 -8.28
CA ASP A 93 -2.32 7.14 -8.99
C ASP A 93 -1.17 6.19 -9.40
N CYS A 94 -1.43 4.88 -9.36
CA CYS A 94 -0.55 3.83 -9.85
C CYS A 94 -0.91 3.47 -11.31
N MET A 95 0.01 3.66 -12.25
CA MET A 95 -0.18 3.37 -13.67
C MET A 95 0.66 2.16 -14.06
N PRO A 96 0.11 0.92 -14.04
CA PRO A 96 0.85 -0.26 -14.47
C PRO A 96 1.08 -0.23 -15.98
N ARG A 97 2.26 -0.70 -16.42
CA ARG A 97 2.51 -0.94 -17.86
C ARG A 97 1.63 -2.06 -18.36
N ALA A 98 1.37 -2.08 -19.66
CA ALA A 98 0.44 -3.03 -20.29
C ALA A 98 0.78 -4.51 -20.04
N ASP A 99 2.05 -4.86 -19.82
CA ASP A 99 2.52 -6.22 -19.55
C ASP A 99 2.77 -6.49 -18.04
N ALA A 100 2.43 -5.53 -17.16
CA ALA A 100 2.78 -5.65 -15.74
C ALA A 100 2.15 -6.88 -15.07
N LEU A 101 0.86 -7.12 -15.29
CA LEU A 101 0.16 -8.29 -14.74
C LEU A 101 0.72 -9.61 -15.31
N GLU A 102 0.97 -9.66 -16.61
CA GLU A 102 1.55 -10.85 -17.26
C GLU A 102 2.90 -11.22 -16.64
N ARG A 103 3.75 -10.21 -16.34
CA ARG A 103 5.04 -10.41 -15.67
C ARG A 103 4.90 -10.93 -14.24
N LEU A 104 3.91 -10.42 -13.49
CA LEU A 104 3.62 -10.91 -12.14
C LEU A 104 3.15 -12.36 -12.15
N LEU A 105 2.21 -12.70 -13.05
CA LEU A 105 1.70 -14.07 -13.20
C LEU A 105 2.82 -15.04 -13.58
N ALA A 106 3.63 -14.70 -14.59
CA ALA A 106 4.74 -15.54 -15.05
C ALA A 106 5.80 -15.73 -13.94
N ALA A 107 6.08 -14.70 -13.13
CA ALA A 107 6.95 -14.81 -11.97
C ALA A 107 6.34 -15.73 -10.90
N GLY A 108 5.04 -15.58 -10.64
CA GLY A 108 4.31 -16.43 -9.70
C GLY A 108 4.34 -17.90 -10.07
N GLU A 109 4.14 -18.24 -11.35
CA GLU A 109 4.24 -19.60 -11.87
C GLU A 109 5.66 -20.20 -11.66
N ARG A 110 6.71 -19.42 -11.97
CA ARG A 110 8.09 -19.88 -11.77
C ARG A 110 8.45 -20.10 -10.31
N LEU A 111 7.96 -19.22 -9.42
CA LEU A 111 8.29 -19.28 -7.99
C LEU A 111 7.48 -20.36 -7.25
N GLY A 112 6.27 -20.66 -7.71
CA GLY A 112 5.36 -21.63 -7.09
C GLY A 112 4.87 -21.17 -5.72
N ASN A 113 5.72 -21.22 -4.69
CA ASN A 113 5.35 -20.79 -3.34
C ASN A 113 5.89 -19.39 -3.02
N TYR A 114 4.98 -18.43 -2.80
CA TYR A 114 5.30 -17.06 -2.39
C TYR A 114 4.13 -16.43 -1.60
N GLY A 115 4.43 -15.43 -0.77
CA GLY A 115 3.40 -14.70 -0.03
C GLY A 115 2.83 -13.55 -0.85
N PHE A 116 3.71 -12.68 -1.37
CA PHE A 116 3.34 -11.60 -2.29
C PHE A 116 4.43 -11.35 -3.32
N LEU A 117 4.01 -10.76 -4.43
CA LEU A 117 4.89 -10.14 -5.41
C LEU A 117 4.60 -8.64 -5.46
N CYS A 118 5.60 -7.84 -5.81
CA CYS A 118 5.38 -6.41 -6.08
C CYS A 118 6.13 -6.00 -7.34
N SER A 119 5.59 -5.01 -8.06
CA SER A 119 6.23 -4.45 -9.23
C SER A 119 7.36 -3.48 -8.87
N LYS A 120 8.28 -3.27 -9.81
CA LYS A 120 9.19 -2.13 -9.79
C LYS A 120 8.38 -0.86 -10.01
N VAL A 121 8.42 0.05 -9.04
CA VAL A 121 7.69 1.31 -9.12
C VAL A 121 8.63 2.43 -9.55
N LEU A 122 8.28 3.06 -10.65
CA LEU A 122 8.94 4.27 -11.14
C LEU A 122 8.12 5.50 -10.77
N TRP A 123 8.77 6.64 -10.62
CA TRP A 123 8.10 7.91 -10.55
C TRP A 123 7.88 8.47 -11.97
N LYS A 124 7.05 9.49 -12.11
CA LYS A 124 6.62 10.06 -13.40
C LYS A 124 7.75 10.56 -14.30
N ASP A 125 8.97 10.75 -13.79
CA ASP A 125 10.16 11.10 -14.55
C ASP A 125 11.00 9.88 -15.00
N GLY A 126 10.53 8.65 -14.68
CA GLY A 126 11.19 7.40 -14.99
C GLY A 126 12.23 6.95 -13.94
N SER A 127 12.54 7.76 -12.94
CA SER A 127 13.40 7.36 -11.82
C SER A 127 12.68 6.37 -10.89
N ILE A 128 13.43 5.64 -10.06
CA ILE A 128 12.83 4.79 -9.01
C ILE A 128 12.00 5.66 -8.06
N CYS A 129 10.76 5.25 -7.81
CA CYS A 129 9.90 5.92 -6.84
C CYS A 129 10.39 5.63 -5.41
N THR A 130 11.05 6.61 -4.78
CA THR A 130 11.74 6.42 -3.50
C THR A 130 10.80 6.08 -2.35
N MET A 131 9.53 6.52 -2.43
CA MET A 131 8.50 6.21 -1.42
C MET A 131 8.09 4.74 -1.43
N ASN A 132 8.19 4.09 -2.59
CA ASN A 132 7.74 2.71 -2.80
C ASN A 132 8.89 1.70 -2.89
N VAL A 133 10.10 2.09 -2.49
CA VAL A 133 11.24 1.18 -2.46
C VAL A 133 11.00 0.07 -1.43
N PRO A 134 10.87 -1.20 -1.87
CA PRO A 134 10.66 -2.31 -0.95
C PRO A 134 11.85 -2.49 0.00
N ARG A 135 11.61 -3.13 1.12
CA ARG A 135 12.68 -3.45 2.07
C ARG A 135 13.18 -4.89 1.91
N ARG A 136 14.51 -5.02 1.84
CA ARG A 136 15.19 -6.31 1.84
C ARG A 136 15.26 -6.92 3.25
N THR A 137 15.36 -6.09 4.27
CA THR A 137 15.31 -6.47 5.69
C THR A 137 14.45 -5.45 6.42
N LEU A 138 14.20 -5.64 7.71
CA LEU A 138 13.44 -4.71 8.53
C LEU A 138 13.87 -3.24 8.37
N THR A 139 15.17 -2.98 8.18
CA THR A 139 15.74 -1.63 8.17
C THR A 139 16.44 -1.23 6.87
N LYS A 140 16.74 -2.19 5.98
CA LYS A 140 17.51 -1.91 4.76
C LYS A 140 16.61 -1.93 3.53
N PRO A 141 16.58 -0.85 2.73
CA PRO A 141 15.86 -0.84 1.47
C PRO A 141 16.54 -1.77 0.45
N LEU A 142 15.76 -2.20 -0.53
CA LEU A 142 16.28 -2.85 -1.73
C LEU A 142 17.10 -1.83 -2.53
N LYS A 143 18.18 -2.29 -3.17
CA LYS A 143 19.04 -1.44 -4.00
C LYS A 143 19.11 -1.91 -5.46
N ASP A 144 18.81 -3.19 -5.70
CA ASP A 144 18.87 -3.80 -7.03
C ASP A 144 17.46 -3.90 -7.61
N PHE A 145 17.21 -3.16 -8.68
CA PHE A 145 15.94 -3.11 -9.42
C PHE A 145 16.07 -3.68 -10.83
N SER A 146 17.16 -4.43 -11.11
CA SER A 146 17.33 -5.15 -12.37
C SER A 146 16.21 -6.19 -12.56
N ASP A 147 16.06 -6.68 -13.77
CA ASP A 147 15.08 -7.73 -14.09
C ASP A 147 15.31 -9.00 -13.23
N GLY A 148 14.27 -9.81 -13.12
CA GLY A 148 14.21 -10.98 -12.26
C GLY A 148 13.65 -10.69 -10.86
N GLU A 149 13.60 -11.73 -10.04
CA GLU A 149 12.96 -11.69 -8.72
C GLU A 149 13.98 -11.36 -7.62
N LYS A 150 13.66 -10.37 -6.78
CA LYS A 150 14.52 -9.94 -5.65
C LYS A 150 13.78 -10.15 -4.33
N ARG A 151 14.38 -10.88 -3.38
CA ARG A 151 13.79 -11.10 -2.05
C ARG A 151 13.55 -9.77 -1.34
N VAL A 152 12.31 -9.62 -0.84
CA VAL A 152 11.89 -8.47 -0.04
C VAL A 152 11.07 -8.94 1.16
N VAL A 153 10.96 -8.11 2.19
CA VAL A 153 10.20 -8.42 3.40
C VAL A 153 9.10 -7.41 3.71
N MET A 154 9.11 -6.26 3.04
CA MET A 154 8.06 -5.24 3.09
C MET A 154 7.99 -4.53 1.74
N ALA A 155 6.77 -4.23 1.31
CA ALA A 155 6.47 -3.48 0.09
C ALA A 155 5.23 -2.61 0.33
N SER A 156 5.06 -1.55 -0.49
CA SER A 156 3.85 -0.73 -0.49
C SER A 156 2.73 -1.38 -1.28
N PHE A 157 1.49 -0.90 -1.09
CA PHE A 157 0.32 -1.34 -1.87
C PHE A 157 0.31 -0.79 -3.31
N VAL A 158 1.32 -0.05 -3.71
CA VAL A 158 1.48 0.37 -5.11
C VAL A 158 1.93 -0.82 -5.94
N SER A 159 0.98 -1.46 -6.65
CA SER A 159 1.18 -2.68 -7.44
C SER A 159 1.70 -3.88 -6.62
N LEU A 160 0.92 -4.26 -5.58
CA LEU A 160 1.16 -5.48 -4.79
C LEU A 160 0.24 -6.61 -5.25
N PHE A 161 0.79 -7.80 -5.51
CA PHE A 161 0.09 -8.98 -6.01
C PHE A 161 0.07 -10.09 -4.97
N LEU A 162 -1.13 -10.54 -4.61
CA LEU A 162 -1.41 -11.45 -3.50
C LEU A 162 -2.12 -12.71 -4.02
N ARG A 163 -1.86 -13.85 -3.40
CA ARG A 163 -2.68 -15.06 -3.56
C ARG A 163 -3.83 -15.03 -2.54
N ALA A 164 -5.05 -15.35 -2.96
CA ALA A 164 -6.21 -15.36 -2.07
C ALA A 164 -6.04 -16.32 -0.89
N GLU A 165 -5.38 -17.47 -1.08
CA GLU A 165 -5.07 -18.41 -0.01
C GLU A 165 -4.19 -17.78 1.09
N VAL A 166 -3.19 -16.97 0.71
CA VAL A 166 -2.34 -16.25 1.66
C VAL A 166 -3.15 -15.20 2.42
N VAL A 167 -4.10 -14.53 1.74
CA VAL A 167 -5.02 -13.58 2.39
C VAL A 167 -5.90 -14.29 3.42
N ARG A 168 -6.45 -15.48 3.10
CA ARG A 168 -7.26 -16.26 4.06
C ARG A 168 -6.43 -16.68 5.27
N GLU A 169 -5.19 -17.11 5.08
CA GLU A 169 -4.32 -17.58 6.17
C GLU A 169 -3.75 -16.46 7.04
N GLU A 170 -3.36 -15.33 6.42
CA GLU A 170 -2.70 -14.22 7.12
C GLU A 170 -3.69 -13.13 7.56
N GLY A 171 -4.94 -13.20 7.12
CA GLY A 171 -5.96 -12.20 7.35
C GLY A 171 -5.76 -10.94 6.51
N LEU A 172 -6.58 -9.94 6.79
CA LEU A 172 -6.67 -8.68 6.06
C LEU A 172 -5.69 -7.62 6.59
N PRO A 173 -5.37 -6.57 5.81
CA PRO A 173 -4.72 -5.37 6.34
C PRO A 173 -5.49 -4.77 7.52
N ILE A 174 -4.79 -4.24 8.49
CA ILE A 174 -5.39 -3.65 9.70
C ILE A 174 -6.01 -2.29 9.35
N ARG A 175 -7.33 -2.25 9.18
CA ARG A 175 -8.08 -1.05 8.78
C ARG A 175 -7.97 0.12 9.76
N GLU A 176 -7.75 -0.17 11.05
CA GLU A 176 -7.60 0.83 12.11
C GLU A 176 -6.32 1.65 11.96
N PHE A 177 -5.41 1.27 11.08
CA PHE A 177 -4.24 2.08 10.76
C PHE A 177 -4.61 3.39 10.07
N PHE A 178 -5.72 3.41 9.34
CA PHE A 178 -6.25 4.53 8.59
C PHE A 178 -5.35 4.97 7.42
N ILE A 179 -4.10 5.32 7.69
CA ILE A 179 -3.11 5.72 6.68
C ILE A 179 -1.69 5.43 7.20
N TRP A 180 -0.80 5.03 6.27
CA TRP A 180 0.62 4.74 6.48
C TRP A 180 0.92 3.53 7.36
N THR A 181 1.94 2.80 7.01
CA THR A 181 2.45 1.61 7.69
C THR A 181 1.53 0.39 7.59
N ASP A 182 0.29 0.53 7.13
CA ASP A 182 -0.64 -0.57 6.88
C ASP A 182 -0.10 -1.57 5.85
N ASP A 183 0.47 -1.07 4.76
CA ASP A 183 1.16 -1.83 3.72
C ASP A 183 2.40 -2.56 4.28
N TRP A 184 3.20 -1.86 5.08
CA TRP A 184 4.41 -2.42 5.69
C TRP A 184 4.09 -3.46 6.76
N GLU A 185 3.08 -3.25 7.58
CA GLU A 185 2.63 -4.24 8.56
C GLU A 185 2.14 -5.50 7.85
N TYR A 186 1.25 -5.33 6.87
CA TYR A 186 0.64 -6.43 6.16
C TYR A 186 1.68 -7.28 5.42
N THR A 187 2.50 -6.65 4.61
CA THR A 187 3.55 -7.33 3.86
C THR A 187 4.63 -7.94 4.77
N ARG A 188 4.95 -7.28 5.90
CA ARG A 188 5.85 -7.83 6.89
C ARG A 188 5.29 -9.07 7.58
N ARG A 189 4.01 -9.08 7.91
CA ARG A 189 3.31 -10.22 8.51
C ARG A 189 3.35 -11.43 7.58
N ILE A 190 3.02 -11.26 6.31
CA ILE A 190 3.12 -12.29 5.28
C ILE A 190 4.57 -12.79 5.13
N SER A 191 5.54 -11.89 5.05
CA SER A 191 6.94 -12.25 4.80
C SER A 191 7.63 -13.01 5.93
N LYS A 192 7.01 -13.09 7.11
CA LYS A 192 7.47 -13.95 8.22
C LYS A 192 7.22 -15.42 7.95
N LYS A 193 6.20 -15.76 7.15
CA LYS A 193 5.82 -17.14 6.84
C LYS A 193 6.19 -17.53 5.41
N TYR A 194 6.13 -16.60 4.48
CA TYR A 194 6.31 -16.85 3.05
C TYR A 194 7.50 -16.08 2.46
N PRO A 195 8.16 -16.64 1.43
CA PRO A 195 9.07 -15.87 0.58
C PRO A 195 8.29 -14.81 -0.22
N CYS A 196 8.82 -13.59 -0.31
CA CYS A 196 8.18 -12.49 -1.03
C CYS A 196 9.18 -11.79 -1.94
N TYR A 197 8.72 -11.25 -3.08
CA TYR A 197 9.65 -10.78 -4.10
C TYR A 197 9.20 -9.49 -4.79
N LEU A 198 10.17 -8.64 -5.12
CA LEU A 198 10.04 -7.67 -6.19
C LEU A 198 10.24 -8.41 -7.52
N VAL A 199 9.36 -8.19 -8.49
CA VAL A 199 9.50 -8.63 -9.88
C VAL A 199 9.99 -7.47 -10.72
N GLY A 200 11.30 -7.43 -11.01
CA GLY A 200 11.94 -6.28 -11.66
C GLY A 200 11.44 -6.01 -13.08
N SER A 201 10.95 -7.04 -13.78
CA SER A 201 10.35 -6.92 -15.11
C SER A 201 8.90 -6.39 -15.11
N SER A 202 8.18 -6.49 -14.00
CA SER A 202 6.87 -5.87 -13.85
C SER A 202 7.04 -4.41 -13.42
N VAL A 203 6.45 -3.48 -14.15
CA VAL A 203 6.67 -2.04 -13.94
C VAL A 203 5.35 -1.30 -13.78
N ALA A 204 5.27 -0.46 -12.75
CA ALA A 204 4.22 0.52 -12.58
C ALA A 204 4.80 1.92 -12.40
N VAL A 205 4.09 2.96 -12.83
CA VAL A 205 4.46 4.36 -12.63
C VAL A 205 3.55 4.97 -11.57
N HIS A 206 4.12 5.47 -10.50
CA HIS A 206 3.39 6.17 -9.44
C HIS A 206 3.37 7.68 -9.72
N LYS A 207 2.20 8.23 -10.02
CA LYS A 207 2.02 9.64 -10.37
C LYS A 207 1.86 10.56 -9.14
N SER A 208 2.48 10.20 -8.02
CA SER A 208 2.49 11.04 -6.82
C SER A 208 3.05 12.45 -7.08
N GLN A 209 2.64 13.42 -6.27
CA GLN A 209 3.06 14.82 -6.42
C GLN A 209 4.56 15.03 -6.29
N SER A 210 5.24 14.25 -5.45
CA SER A 210 6.69 14.32 -5.26
C SER A 210 7.28 12.92 -5.11
N ASN A 211 8.58 12.76 -5.41
CA ASN A 211 9.32 11.53 -5.17
C ASN A 211 10.03 11.52 -3.80
N ILE A 212 9.45 12.19 -2.81
CA ILE A 212 10.00 12.30 -1.46
C ILE A 212 8.98 11.70 -0.48
N GLY A 213 9.44 10.75 0.33
CA GLY A 213 8.60 10.15 1.37
C GLY A 213 8.18 11.15 2.44
N ALA A 214 7.14 10.79 3.20
CA ALA A 214 6.60 11.62 4.27
C ALA A 214 7.70 12.01 5.29
N ASN A 215 7.81 13.31 5.57
CA ASN A 215 8.80 13.84 6.49
C ASN A 215 8.17 14.93 7.37
N ILE A 216 7.94 14.61 8.64
CA ILE A 216 7.30 15.52 9.59
C ILE A 216 8.01 16.89 9.70
N ALA A 217 9.31 16.96 9.42
CA ALA A 217 10.05 18.23 9.54
C ALA A 217 9.81 19.18 8.36
N SER A 218 9.46 18.67 7.16
CA SER A 218 9.30 19.48 5.94
C SER A 218 7.87 19.46 5.37
N ASP A 219 6.98 18.60 5.87
CA ASP A 219 5.62 18.53 5.37
C ASP A 219 4.80 19.77 5.78
N SER A 220 3.78 20.09 5.00
CA SER A 220 2.93 21.26 5.19
C SER A 220 2.07 21.17 6.45
N ALA A 221 1.69 22.33 6.99
CA ALA A 221 0.98 22.43 8.28
C ALA A 221 -0.38 21.73 8.30
N ASP A 222 -1.08 21.70 7.17
CA ASP A 222 -2.40 21.05 6.96
C ASP A 222 -2.30 19.52 7.02
N ARG A 223 -1.14 18.95 6.63
CA ARG A 223 -0.90 17.50 6.61
C ARG A 223 -0.34 16.95 7.92
N LEU A 224 0.08 17.81 8.85
CA LEU A 224 0.76 17.38 10.08
C LEU A 224 -0.04 16.39 10.91
N GLN A 225 -1.37 16.51 10.97
CA GLN A 225 -2.18 15.59 11.78
C GLN A 225 -2.09 14.13 11.31
N ARG A 226 -1.79 13.88 10.03
CA ARG A 226 -1.60 12.52 9.51
C ARG A 226 -0.41 11.80 10.16
N PHE A 227 0.61 12.55 10.59
CA PHE A 227 1.79 11.99 11.28
C PHE A 227 1.48 11.35 12.63
N PHE A 228 0.34 11.69 13.26
CA PHE A 228 -0.15 10.94 14.41
C PHE A 228 -0.30 9.46 14.09
N TYR A 229 -0.91 9.13 12.95
CA TYR A 229 -1.07 7.75 12.49
C TYR A 229 0.28 7.09 12.20
N LEU A 230 1.20 7.77 11.51
CA LEU A 230 2.53 7.25 11.24
C LEU A 230 3.23 6.78 12.52
N TYR A 231 3.32 7.65 13.53
CA TYR A 231 4.01 7.31 14.78
C TYR A 231 3.29 6.25 15.60
N ARG A 232 1.96 6.25 15.60
CA ARG A 232 1.17 5.21 16.27
C ARG A 232 1.38 3.84 15.62
N ASN A 233 1.31 3.80 14.30
CA ASN A 233 1.35 2.58 13.53
C ASN A 233 2.78 2.00 13.47
N ASP A 234 3.80 2.85 13.37
CA ASP A 234 5.19 2.40 13.40
C ASP A 234 5.58 1.79 14.75
N VAL A 235 5.14 2.37 15.89
CA VAL A 235 5.32 1.75 17.21
C VAL A 235 4.65 0.37 17.26
N TYR A 236 3.45 0.21 16.66
CA TYR A 236 2.80 -1.10 16.56
C TYR A 236 3.63 -2.08 15.76
N LEU A 237 4.12 -1.70 14.59
CA LEU A 237 4.92 -2.55 13.71
C LEU A 237 6.23 -2.97 14.39
N TYR A 238 7.03 -1.99 14.81
CA TYR A 238 8.40 -2.26 15.27
C TYR A 238 8.47 -2.95 16.63
N ARG A 239 7.53 -2.72 17.55
CA ARG A 239 7.49 -3.48 18.81
C ARG A 239 7.25 -4.99 18.63
N ARG A 240 6.66 -5.40 17.49
CA ARG A 240 6.44 -6.82 17.11
C ARG A 240 7.65 -7.47 16.46
N GLU A 241 8.70 -6.71 16.22
CA GLU A 241 9.97 -7.19 15.67
C GLU A 241 11.02 -7.47 16.76
N GLY A 242 10.57 -7.61 18.02
CA GLY A 242 11.43 -7.91 19.16
C GLY A 242 12.40 -6.77 19.49
N VAL A 243 13.51 -7.10 20.15
CA VAL A 243 14.51 -6.12 20.62
C VAL A 243 15.08 -5.29 19.46
N LYS A 244 15.34 -5.89 18.30
CA LYS A 244 15.87 -5.18 17.11
C LYS A 244 14.89 -4.11 16.62
N GLY A 245 13.62 -4.44 16.56
CA GLY A 245 12.58 -3.48 16.15
C GLY A 245 12.44 -2.35 17.17
N PHE A 246 12.43 -2.69 18.46
CA PHE A 246 12.36 -1.69 19.53
C PHE A 246 13.53 -0.68 19.47
N LEU A 247 14.76 -1.17 19.37
CA LEU A 247 15.95 -0.31 19.28
C LEU A 247 15.94 0.54 17.99
N TYR A 248 15.51 -0.03 16.87
CA TYR A 248 15.37 0.72 15.62
C TYR A 248 14.35 1.86 15.78
N GLU A 249 13.19 1.58 16.38
CA GLU A 249 12.16 2.61 16.59
C GLU A 249 12.63 3.71 17.54
N CYS A 250 13.32 3.38 18.61
CA CYS A 250 13.93 4.38 19.51
C CYS A 250 14.91 5.28 18.75
N PHE A 251 15.79 4.69 17.94
CA PHE A 251 16.73 5.45 17.10
C PHE A 251 15.99 6.35 16.10
N ARG A 252 14.96 5.83 15.45
CA ARG A 252 14.17 6.57 14.47
C ARG A 252 13.44 7.76 15.10
N LEU A 253 12.82 7.56 16.25
CA LEU A 253 12.15 8.64 16.99
C LEU A 253 13.14 9.73 17.42
N THR A 254 14.31 9.34 17.92
CA THR A 254 15.38 10.28 18.28
C THR A 254 15.85 11.08 17.06
N ALA A 255 16.10 10.41 15.94
CA ALA A 255 16.51 11.05 14.68
C ALA A 255 15.43 12.03 14.17
N HIS A 256 14.14 11.67 14.28
CA HIS A 256 13.04 12.54 13.86
C HIS A 256 12.92 13.76 14.81
N PHE A 257 13.10 13.58 16.12
CA PHE A 257 13.09 14.68 17.07
C PHE A 257 14.17 15.73 16.73
N PHE A 258 15.42 15.30 16.54
CA PHE A 258 16.50 16.22 16.16
C PHE A 258 16.27 16.81 14.76
N ARG A 259 15.71 16.04 13.82
CA ARG A 259 15.37 16.56 12.49
C ARG A 259 14.32 17.68 12.58
N ILE A 260 13.31 17.54 13.43
CA ILE A 260 12.33 18.62 13.66
C ILE A 260 13.00 19.85 14.24
N LEU A 261 13.83 19.69 15.29
CA LEU A 261 14.53 20.81 15.91
C LEU A 261 15.41 21.59 14.96
N LEU A 262 16.16 20.88 14.10
CA LEU A 262 17.17 21.46 13.23
C LEU A 262 16.63 21.93 11.88
N LYS A 263 15.63 21.23 11.32
CA LYS A 263 15.20 21.43 9.93
C LYS A 263 13.78 21.91 9.73
N ALA A 264 12.91 21.82 10.75
CA ALA A 264 11.54 22.31 10.59
C ALA A 264 11.50 23.85 10.50
N PRO A 265 10.89 24.41 9.43
CA PRO A 265 10.84 25.85 9.25
C PRO A 265 9.86 26.52 10.24
N ASP A 266 8.84 25.77 10.68
CA ASP A 266 7.74 26.28 11.50
C ASP A 266 7.23 25.23 12.49
N ASN A 267 6.34 25.66 13.40
CA ASN A 267 5.50 24.78 14.25
C ASN A 267 6.27 23.64 14.95
N LYS A 268 7.55 23.82 15.30
CA LYS A 268 8.41 22.77 15.92
C LYS A 268 7.74 22.10 17.10
N GLY A 269 7.17 22.88 18.03
CA GLY A 269 6.44 22.35 19.18
C GLY A 269 5.24 21.47 18.81
N LYS A 270 4.43 21.90 17.83
CA LYS A 270 3.28 21.13 17.32
C LYS A 270 3.74 19.81 16.67
N ARG A 271 4.82 19.84 15.88
CA ARG A 271 5.39 18.64 15.23
C ARG A 271 5.87 17.63 16.25
N ILE A 272 6.59 18.09 17.28
CA ILE A 272 7.05 17.25 18.40
C ILE A 272 5.85 16.69 19.19
N ALA A 273 4.86 17.53 19.51
CA ALA A 273 3.65 17.07 20.23
C ALA A 273 2.88 15.98 19.45
N ILE A 274 2.76 16.09 18.14
CA ILE A 274 2.13 15.06 17.29
C ILE A 274 2.94 13.77 17.35
N MET A 275 4.27 13.84 17.21
CA MET A 275 5.15 12.69 17.30
C MET A 275 4.99 11.96 18.64
N LEU A 276 5.05 12.70 19.76
CA LEU A 276 4.92 12.12 21.09
C LEU A 276 3.54 11.53 21.37
N ARG A 277 2.46 12.21 20.93
CA ARG A 277 1.08 11.71 21.04
C ARG A 277 0.87 10.42 20.24
N GLY A 278 1.35 10.38 19.00
CA GLY A 278 1.27 9.18 18.17
C GLY A 278 2.06 8.02 18.79
N THR A 279 3.31 8.26 19.21
CA THR A 279 4.14 7.26 19.89
C THR A 279 3.46 6.70 21.14
N ARG A 280 2.93 7.57 22.02
CA ARG A 280 2.20 7.16 23.22
C ARG A 280 0.97 6.32 22.87
N ALA A 281 0.18 6.75 21.91
CA ALA A 281 -0.98 6.01 21.44
C ALA A 281 -0.59 4.63 20.90
N GLY A 282 0.55 4.53 20.20
CA GLY A 282 1.07 3.26 19.65
C GLY A 282 1.42 2.23 20.71
N LEU A 283 1.81 2.64 21.91
CA LEU A 283 2.13 1.71 23.02
C LEU A 283 0.91 0.88 23.46
N GLY A 284 -0.28 1.49 23.47
CA GLY A 284 -1.55 0.84 23.81
C GLY A 284 -2.34 0.31 22.60
N PHE A 285 -1.90 0.58 21.38
CA PHE A 285 -2.65 0.24 20.18
C PHE A 285 -2.60 -1.27 19.87
N LYS A 286 -3.75 -1.93 19.92
CA LYS A 286 -3.91 -3.38 19.75
C LYS A 286 -5.10 -3.68 18.82
N PRO A 287 -5.07 -3.23 17.57
CA PRO A 287 -6.16 -3.51 16.62
C PRO A 287 -6.20 -5.01 16.32
N PRO A 288 -7.41 -5.56 16.04
CA PRO A 288 -7.55 -6.95 15.61
C PRO A 288 -7.06 -7.11 14.17
N VAL A 289 -6.48 -8.27 13.88
CA VAL A 289 -6.38 -8.77 12.50
C VAL A 289 -7.70 -9.47 12.19
N ARG A 290 -8.36 -9.07 11.10
CA ARG A 290 -9.58 -9.70 10.62
C ARG A 290 -9.25 -10.72 9.56
N TYR A 291 -10.11 -11.69 9.42
CA TYR A 291 -10.00 -12.75 8.40
C TYR A 291 -11.25 -12.68 7.51
N VAL A 292 -11.09 -13.14 6.27
CA VAL A 292 -12.23 -13.35 5.39
C VAL A 292 -13.03 -14.52 5.95
N GLU A 293 -14.32 -14.30 6.19
CA GLU A 293 -15.20 -15.38 6.68
C GLU A 293 -15.47 -16.39 5.56
N ASP A 294 -15.31 -17.67 5.85
CA ASP A 294 -15.74 -18.73 4.95
C ASP A 294 -17.27 -18.71 4.85
N LYS A 295 -17.78 -18.62 3.61
CA LYS A 295 -19.23 -18.66 3.33
C LYS A 295 -19.74 -20.07 3.27
#